data_8a6d1a362abe3db2138f974d73f2fcc0
#
_entry.id   8a6d1a362abe3db2138f974d73f2fcc0
#
_cell.length_a   1.000
_cell.length_b   1.000
_cell.length_c   1.000
_cell.angle_alpha   90.00
_cell.angle_beta   90.00
_cell.angle_gamma   90.00
#
_symmetry.space_group_name_H-M   'P 1'
#
loop_
_entity.id
_entity.type
_entity.pdbx_description
1 polymer ?
#
loop_
_entity_poly.entity_id
_entity_poly.type
_entity_poly.pdbx_seq_one_letter_code
_entity_poly.pdbx_strand_id
1 'polypeptide(L)'
;CAAALQAAGYSVGLYTSPHLLDYTERIQINGAPISHEQLIELVEEIKPYVGKIEMLTTFEITTALAFLAFGKYGVNAAVFEVGLGGRLDATNIVTPKVSVITSLSYDHTAVLGNTLTLIAGEKAGIIKDGVPVVSSPQKDESLAVLERVAKLKNSSLTLVGHDVKFELVESSLEGQRLKVEGQRLD
;
A
#
# COMPACT_ATOMS: atom_id res chain seq x y z
N CYS A 1 3.30 -8.73 -0.46
CA CYS A 1 2.42 -8.74 -1.64
C CYS A 1 3.24 -8.78 -2.94
N ALA A 2 4.10 -7.78 -3.24
CA ALA A 2 4.82 -7.69 -4.52
C ALA A 2 5.61 -8.96 -4.85
N ALA A 3 6.45 -9.45 -3.93
CA ALA A 3 7.23 -10.66 -4.14
C ALA A 3 6.37 -11.92 -4.42
N ALA A 4 5.21 -12.04 -3.77
CA ALA A 4 4.29 -13.16 -4.00
C ALA A 4 3.65 -13.09 -5.40
N LEU A 5 3.24 -11.91 -5.85
CA LEU A 5 2.72 -11.69 -7.20
C LEU A 5 3.79 -11.98 -8.27
N GLN A 6 5.02 -11.54 -8.02
CA GLN A 6 6.15 -11.82 -8.92
C GLN A 6 6.45 -13.33 -9.00
N ALA A 7 6.45 -14.03 -7.85
CA ALA A 7 6.61 -15.48 -7.82
C ALA A 7 5.47 -16.23 -8.53
N ALA A 8 4.28 -15.64 -8.62
CA ALA A 8 3.15 -16.14 -9.39
C ALA A 8 3.22 -15.81 -10.90
N GLY A 9 4.31 -15.17 -11.36
CA GLY A 9 4.57 -14.89 -12.78
C GLY A 9 4.03 -13.54 -13.28
N TYR A 10 3.55 -12.66 -12.40
CA TYR A 10 3.12 -11.33 -12.82
C TYR A 10 4.32 -10.38 -12.97
N SER A 11 4.23 -9.45 -13.93
CA SER A 11 5.05 -8.26 -13.95
C SER A 11 4.52 -7.28 -12.91
N VAL A 12 5.34 -6.89 -11.94
CA VAL A 12 4.89 -6.17 -10.75
C VAL A 12 5.60 -4.83 -10.60
N GLY A 13 4.81 -3.77 -10.44
CA GLY A 13 5.27 -2.48 -9.95
C GLY A 13 5.13 -2.41 -8.43
N LEU A 14 6.14 -1.88 -7.76
CA LEU A 14 6.11 -1.62 -6.32
C LEU A 14 6.48 -0.16 -6.05
N TYR A 15 5.59 0.54 -5.36
CA TYR A 15 5.83 1.90 -4.86
C TYR A 15 5.93 1.88 -3.35
N THR A 16 7.05 2.38 -2.81
CA THR A 16 7.31 2.42 -1.36
C THR A 16 7.90 3.76 -0.92
N SER A 17 7.77 4.07 0.38
CA SER A 17 8.38 5.25 1.00
C SER A 17 8.60 5.06 2.50
N PRO A 18 9.67 5.68 3.07
CA PRO A 18 10.77 6.37 2.37
C PRO A 18 11.75 5.38 1.72
N HIS A 19 12.73 5.88 0.98
CA HIS A 19 13.90 5.11 0.55
C HIS A 19 14.94 5.04 1.68
N LEU A 20 15.87 4.10 1.59
CA LEU A 20 16.97 3.94 2.54
C LEU A 20 18.26 4.60 2.05
N LEU A 21 18.67 4.35 0.84
CA LEU A 21 19.93 4.82 0.26
C LEU A 21 19.73 5.68 -0.98
N ASP A 22 18.86 5.24 -1.90
CA ASP A 22 18.69 5.88 -3.20
C ASP A 22 17.22 6.16 -3.48
N TYR A 23 16.94 7.31 -4.09
CA TYR A 23 15.59 7.76 -4.39
C TYR A 23 14.83 6.82 -5.34
N THR A 24 15.55 6.13 -6.23
CA THR A 24 14.99 5.17 -7.19
C THR A 24 14.36 3.95 -6.53
N GLU A 25 14.74 3.63 -5.28
CA GLU A 25 14.14 2.53 -4.51
C GLU A 25 12.63 2.68 -4.33
N ARG A 26 12.11 3.91 -4.41
CA ARG A 26 10.69 4.20 -4.25
C ARG A 26 9.84 3.61 -5.37
N ILE A 27 10.42 3.39 -6.55
CA ILE A 27 9.72 2.88 -7.74
C ILE A 27 10.49 1.66 -8.24
N GLN A 28 9.90 0.49 -8.07
CA GLN A 28 10.53 -0.76 -8.46
C GLN A 28 9.68 -1.48 -9.50
N ILE A 29 10.36 -2.10 -10.45
CA ILE A 29 9.75 -2.98 -11.47
C ILE A 29 10.36 -4.37 -11.31
N ASN A 30 9.53 -5.36 -11.06
CA ASN A 30 9.95 -6.75 -10.86
C ASN A 30 11.06 -6.91 -9.81
N GLY A 31 10.93 -6.18 -8.69
CA GLY A 31 11.84 -6.26 -7.55
C GLY A 31 13.16 -5.49 -7.71
N ALA A 32 13.37 -4.78 -8.83
CA ALA A 32 14.51 -3.92 -9.03
C ALA A 32 14.11 -2.44 -9.07
N PRO A 33 14.83 -1.53 -8.38
CA PRO A 33 14.64 -0.09 -8.54
C PRO A 33 14.80 0.32 -10.01
N ILE A 34 14.04 1.33 -10.44
CA ILE A 34 14.27 1.95 -11.74
C ILE A 34 15.68 2.59 -11.78
N SER A 35 16.26 2.74 -12.96
CA SER A 35 17.56 3.42 -13.08
C SER A 35 17.43 4.94 -12.92
N HIS A 36 18.54 5.63 -12.68
CA HIS A 36 18.57 7.09 -12.65
C HIS A 36 18.15 7.71 -13.98
N GLU A 37 18.56 7.09 -15.11
CA GLU A 37 18.16 7.52 -16.44
C GLU A 37 16.65 7.41 -16.63
N GLN A 38 16.06 6.28 -16.20
CA GLN A 38 14.62 6.08 -16.23
C GLN A 38 13.87 7.11 -15.35
N LEU A 39 14.41 7.40 -14.16
CA LEU A 39 13.83 8.44 -13.28
C LEU A 39 13.88 9.82 -13.96
N ILE A 40 15.01 10.18 -14.57
CA ILE A 40 15.16 11.45 -15.31
C ILE A 40 14.15 11.55 -16.45
N GLU A 41 14.01 10.50 -17.26
CA GLU A 41 13.01 10.46 -18.35
C GLU A 41 11.59 10.72 -17.84
N LEU A 42 11.21 10.04 -16.74
CA LEU A 42 9.89 10.22 -16.13
C LEU A 42 9.68 11.64 -15.59
N VAL A 43 10.70 12.22 -14.96
CA VAL A 43 10.67 13.61 -14.47
C VAL A 43 10.50 14.59 -15.62
N GLU A 44 11.27 14.48 -16.70
CA GLU A 44 11.14 15.39 -17.85
C GLU A 44 9.75 15.26 -18.50
N GLU A 45 9.15 14.07 -18.50
CA GLU A 45 7.80 13.84 -19.04
C GLU A 45 6.71 14.56 -18.22
N ILE A 46 6.78 14.55 -16.88
CA ILE A 46 5.76 15.19 -16.03
C ILE A 46 6.03 16.68 -15.77
N LYS A 47 7.24 17.15 -15.92
CA LYS A 47 7.69 18.53 -15.63
C LYS A 47 6.80 19.64 -16.22
N PRO A 48 6.30 19.54 -17.48
CA PRO A 48 5.39 20.54 -18.03
C PRO A 48 4.03 20.65 -17.31
N TYR A 49 3.63 19.58 -16.61
CA TYR A 49 2.36 19.53 -15.87
C TYR A 49 2.54 20.00 -14.43
N VAL A 50 3.64 19.59 -13.78
CA VAL A 50 3.98 19.98 -12.40
C VAL A 50 3.99 21.51 -12.24
N GLY A 51 4.58 22.22 -13.18
CA GLY A 51 4.65 23.70 -13.14
C GLY A 51 3.30 24.44 -13.28
N LYS A 52 2.22 23.72 -13.59
CA LYS A 52 0.86 24.27 -13.72
C LYS A 52 0.02 24.10 -12.45
N ILE A 53 0.49 23.35 -11.47
CA ILE A 53 -0.25 23.03 -10.25
C ILE A 53 0.50 23.66 -9.08
N GLU A 54 -0.18 24.54 -8.38
CA GLU A 54 0.38 25.16 -7.18
C GLU A 54 0.43 24.19 -6.00
N MET A 55 1.42 24.36 -5.15
CA MET A 55 1.58 23.65 -3.87
C MET A 55 1.69 22.12 -3.96
N LEU A 56 2.11 21.55 -5.10
CA LEU A 56 2.40 20.13 -5.18
C LEU A 56 3.52 19.73 -4.22
N THR A 57 3.28 18.68 -3.46
CA THR A 57 4.29 18.08 -2.59
C THR A 57 5.21 17.16 -3.39
N THR A 58 6.42 16.95 -2.89
CA THR A 58 7.35 15.97 -3.47
C THR A 58 6.74 14.56 -3.48
N PHE A 59 5.91 14.23 -2.48
CA PHE A 59 5.25 12.93 -2.42
C PHE A 59 4.21 12.76 -3.53
N GLU A 60 3.40 13.76 -3.81
CA GLU A 60 2.44 13.75 -4.94
C GLU A 60 3.16 13.61 -6.28
N ILE A 61 4.26 14.35 -6.47
CA ILE A 61 5.09 14.24 -7.69
C ILE A 61 5.64 12.81 -7.82
N THR A 62 6.23 12.24 -6.76
CA THR A 62 6.80 10.90 -6.79
C THR A 62 5.73 9.83 -7.03
N THR A 63 4.55 10.02 -6.45
CA THR A 63 3.40 9.13 -6.67
C THR A 63 2.97 9.17 -8.15
N ALA A 64 2.92 10.36 -8.76
CA ALA A 64 2.63 10.50 -10.19
C ALA A 64 3.71 9.82 -11.07
N LEU A 65 4.98 9.95 -10.70
CA LEU A 65 6.08 9.22 -11.38
C LEU A 65 5.89 7.70 -11.30
N ALA A 66 5.45 7.18 -10.15
CA ALA A 66 5.19 5.74 -10.00
C ALA A 66 4.05 5.27 -10.91
N PHE A 67 2.94 6.00 -10.97
CA PHE A 67 1.85 5.69 -11.91
C PHE A 67 2.30 5.71 -13.35
N LEU A 68 3.06 6.73 -13.74
CA LEU A 68 3.60 6.86 -15.10
C LEU A 68 4.54 5.71 -15.42
N ALA A 69 5.47 5.37 -14.51
CA ALA A 69 6.41 4.27 -14.68
C ALA A 69 5.67 2.93 -14.88
N PHE A 70 4.68 2.63 -14.04
CA PHE A 70 3.95 1.37 -14.12
C PHE A 70 3.15 1.24 -15.42
N GLY A 71 2.56 2.34 -15.89
CA GLY A 71 1.93 2.39 -17.21
C GLY A 71 2.93 2.20 -18.35
N LYS A 72 4.04 2.94 -18.32
CA LYS A 72 5.09 2.94 -19.36
C LYS A 72 5.78 1.57 -19.49
N TYR A 73 6.07 0.93 -18.37
CA TYR A 73 6.71 -0.39 -18.34
C TYR A 73 5.74 -1.57 -18.37
N GLY A 74 4.44 -1.32 -18.46
CA GLY A 74 3.43 -2.34 -18.72
C GLY A 74 3.32 -3.41 -17.63
N VAL A 75 3.36 -3.01 -16.35
CA VAL A 75 3.18 -3.97 -15.25
C VAL A 75 1.76 -4.55 -15.23
N ASN A 76 1.63 -5.83 -14.90
CA ASN A 76 0.33 -6.50 -14.79
C ASN A 76 -0.36 -6.23 -13.44
N ALA A 77 0.44 -6.00 -12.41
CA ALA A 77 -0.03 -5.69 -11.08
C ALA A 77 0.83 -4.60 -10.45
N ALA A 78 0.24 -3.77 -9.61
CA ALA A 78 0.96 -2.75 -8.87
C ALA A 78 0.62 -2.83 -7.38
N VAL A 79 1.62 -2.65 -6.53
CA VAL A 79 1.50 -2.55 -5.09
C VAL A 79 1.92 -1.15 -4.69
N PHE A 80 1.01 -0.41 -4.05
CA PHE A 80 1.26 0.94 -3.57
C PHE A 80 1.28 0.96 -2.05
N GLU A 81 2.34 1.45 -1.46
CA GLU A 81 2.41 1.80 -0.05
C GLU A 81 1.88 3.21 0.15
N VAL A 82 0.99 3.36 1.11
CA VAL A 82 0.47 4.67 1.54
C VAL A 82 1.57 5.45 2.26
N GLY A 83 1.76 6.72 1.90
CA GLY A 83 2.76 7.56 2.56
C GLY A 83 2.33 8.00 3.96
N LEU A 84 1.13 8.53 4.10
CA LEU A 84 0.62 9.03 5.38
C LEU A 84 -0.90 8.90 5.48
N GLY A 85 -1.37 8.31 6.57
CA GLY A 85 -2.81 8.16 6.83
C GLY A 85 -3.48 7.19 5.87
N GLY A 86 -4.11 7.67 4.83
CA GLY A 86 -4.78 6.89 3.79
C GLY A 86 -5.82 7.70 3.02
N ARG A 87 -6.80 8.26 3.72
CA ARG A 87 -7.95 8.97 3.12
C ARG A 87 -7.55 10.08 2.15
N LEU A 88 -6.57 10.89 2.51
CA LEU A 88 -6.08 12.03 1.73
C LEU A 88 -4.69 11.77 1.11
N ASP A 89 -4.22 10.53 1.15
CA ASP A 89 -2.92 10.18 0.58
C ASP A 89 -2.96 10.23 -0.95
N ALA A 90 -1.85 10.68 -1.56
CA ALA A 90 -1.73 10.79 -3.01
C ALA A 90 -1.94 9.44 -3.73
N THR A 91 -1.61 8.32 -3.07
CA THR A 91 -1.82 6.98 -3.62
C THR A 91 -3.30 6.57 -3.64
N ASN A 92 -4.16 7.26 -2.89
CA ASN A 92 -5.56 6.87 -2.70
C ASN A 92 -6.49 7.19 -3.90
N ILE A 93 -5.94 7.62 -5.02
CA ILE A 93 -6.69 7.80 -6.28
C ILE A 93 -6.99 6.47 -6.97
N VAL A 94 -6.33 5.38 -6.58
CA VAL A 94 -6.53 4.05 -7.17
C VAL A 94 -7.85 3.41 -6.72
N THR A 95 -8.40 2.54 -7.59
CA THR A 95 -9.38 1.53 -7.20
C THR A 95 -8.66 0.19 -7.17
N PRO A 96 -8.23 -0.29 -5.99
CA PRO A 96 -7.40 -1.48 -5.89
C PRO A 96 -8.24 -2.75 -6.05
N LYS A 97 -7.58 -3.90 -6.28
CA LYS A 97 -8.20 -5.23 -6.20
C LYS A 97 -8.39 -5.69 -4.75
N VAL A 98 -7.53 -5.20 -3.85
CA VAL A 98 -7.59 -5.45 -2.41
C VAL A 98 -6.93 -4.29 -1.68
N SER A 99 -7.53 -3.86 -0.57
CA SER A 99 -6.89 -2.93 0.37
C SER A 99 -6.31 -3.72 1.55
N VAL A 100 -5.07 -3.41 1.94
CA VAL A 100 -4.40 -4.06 3.07
C VAL A 100 -4.12 -3.03 4.15
N ILE A 101 -4.54 -3.33 5.37
CA ILE A 101 -4.29 -2.49 6.55
C ILE A 101 -3.44 -3.28 7.54
N THR A 102 -2.22 -2.85 7.72
CA THR A 102 -1.28 -3.44 8.69
C THR A 102 -1.65 -3.04 10.13
N SER A 103 -0.93 -3.54 11.12
CA SER A 103 -1.19 -3.21 12.53
C SER A 103 -1.09 -1.69 12.77
N LEU A 104 -2.09 -1.15 13.47
CA LEU A 104 -2.17 0.27 13.78
C LEU A 104 -1.56 0.56 15.15
N SER A 105 -0.80 1.65 15.20
CA SER A 105 -0.21 2.19 16.44
C SER A 105 -0.31 3.71 16.44
N TYR A 106 0.04 4.32 17.57
CA TYR A 106 0.15 5.77 17.66
C TYR A 106 1.37 6.22 16.85
N ASP A 107 1.11 6.89 15.75
CA ASP A 107 2.11 7.52 14.89
C ASP A 107 1.49 8.73 14.20
N HIS A 108 2.33 9.73 13.89
CA HIS A 108 1.90 10.97 13.24
C HIS A 108 0.66 11.63 13.90
N THR A 109 0.57 11.59 15.23
CA THR A 109 -0.60 12.01 16.00
C THR A 109 -0.97 13.48 15.81
N ALA A 110 0.00 14.32 15.47
CA ALA A 110 -0.25 15.73 15.14
C ALA A 110 -1.10 15.93 13.87
N VAL A 111 -1.11 14.94 12.96
CA VAL A 111 -1.83 14.99 11.69
C VAL A 111 -3.04 14.05 11.69
N LEU A 112 -2.85 12.81 12.16
CA LEU A 112 -3.87 11.75 12.08
C LEU A 112 -4.82 11.73 13.28
N GLY A 113 -4.50 12.51 14.33
CA GLY A 113 -5.25 12.52 15.59
C GLY A 113 -4.60 11.69 16.68
N ASN A 114 -5.02 11.95 17.90
CA ASN A 114 -4.41 11.44 19.13
C ASN A 114 -5.08 10.19 19.72
N THR A 115 -5.94 9.53 18.96
CA THR A 115 -6.57 8.26 19.33
C THR A 115 -6.46 7.24 18.21
N LEU A 116 -6.41 5.96 18.56
CA LEU A 116 -6.40 4.90 17.56
C LEU A 116 -7.66 4.89 16.69
N THR A 117 -8.79 5.32 17.22
CA THR A 117 -10.04 5.49 16.47
C THR A 117 -9.89 6.52 15.35
N LEU A 118 -9.23 7.67 15.60
CA LEU A 118 -8.99 8.69 14.59
C LEU A 118 -7.99 8.20 13.54
N ILE A 119 -6.88 7.62 13.99
CA ILE A 119 -5.85 7.04 13.10
C ILE A 119 -6.46 5.94 12.21
N ALA A 120 -7.27 5.05 12.79
CA ALA A 120 -7.98 4.01 12.04
C ALA A 120 -8.96 4.61 11.01
N GLY A 121 -9.62 5.72 11.34
CA GLY A 121 -10.50 6.43 10.41
C GLY A 121 -9.77 6.96 9.18
N GLU A 122 -8.60 7.57 9.36
CA GLU A 122 -7.77 8.05 8.25
C GLU A 122 -7.24 6.88 7.40
N LYS A 123 -6.80 5.79 8.03
CA LYS A 123 -6.30 4.61 7.31
C LYS A 123 -7.41 3.84 6.60
N ALA A 124 -8.59 3.74 7.21
CA ALA A 124 -9.77 3.14 6.59
C ALA A 124 -10.25 3.88 5.32
N GLY A 125 -9.78 5.12 5.10
CA GLY A 125 -10.08 5.89 3.89
C GLY A 125 -9.58 5.27 2.58
N ILE A 126 -8.73 4.23 2.64
CA ILE A 126 -8.32 3.47 1.45
C ILE A 126 -9.31 2.36 1.08
N ILE A 127 -10.30 2.08 1.91
CA ILE A 127 -11.35 1.07 1.64
C ILE A 127 -12.29 1.63 0.58
N LYS A 128 -12.40 0.96 -0.55
CA LYS A 128 -13.24 1.34 -1.69
C LYS A 128 -14.51 0.49 -1.76
N ASP A 129 -15.55 1.02 -2.35
CA ASP A 129 -16.84 0.34 -2.45
C ASP A 129 -16.71 -1.04 -3.14
N GLY A 130 -17.11 -2.08 -2.45
CA GLY A 130 -17.10 -3.46 -2.94
C GLY A 130 -15.72 -4.11 -3.04
N VAL A 131 -14.64 -3.42 -2.64
CA VAL A 131 -13.26 -3.94 -2.72
C VAL A 131 -12.91 -4.69 -1.44
N PRO A 132 -12.42 -5.93 -1.51
CA PRO A 132 -12.00 -6.69 -0.34
C PRO A 132 -10.92 -5.96 0.49
N VAL A 133 -10.99 -6.15 1.79
CA VAL A 133 -10.04 -5.60 2.76
C VAL A 133 -9.41 -6.72 3.56
N VAL A 134 -8.10 -6.70 3.71
CA VAL A 134 -7.37 -7.58 4.62
C VAL A 134 -6.74 -6.73 5.73
N SER A 135 -6.96 -7.11 6.97
CA SER A 135 -6.37 -6.42 8.12
C SER A 135 -5.51 -7.37 8.95
N SER A 136 -4.35 -6.90 9.37
CA SER A 136 -3.62 -7.49 10.49
C SER A 136 -4.46 -7.48 11.76
N PRO A 137 -4.11 -8.23 12.81
CA PRO A 137 -4.73 -8.09 14.13
C PRO A 137 -4.67 -6.65 14.61
N GLN A 138 -5.77 -6.16 15.15
CA GLN A 138 -5.94 -4.78 15.60
C GLN A 138 -6.38 -4.75 17.07
N LYS A 139 -6.19 -3.60 17.73
CA LYS A 139 -6.87 -3.31 18.98
C LYS A 139 -8.36 -3.06 18.73
N ASP A 140 -9.22 -3.40 19.69
CA ASP A 140 -10.68 -3.37 19.55
C ASP A 140 -11.21 -2.04 19.00
N GLU A 141 -10.70 -0.92 19.50
CA GLU A 141 -11.12 0.42 19.05
C GLU A 141 -10.80 0.71 17.58
N SER A 142 -9.66 0.20 17.06
CA SER A 142 -9.29 0.30 15.65
C SER A 142 -10.11 -0.67 14.80
N LEU A 143 -10.28 -1.90 15.27
CA LEU A 143 -11.05 -2.93 14.58
C LEU A 143 -12.49 -2.47 14.36
N ALA A 144 -13.14 -1.94 15.39
CA ALA A 144 -14.52 -1.43 15.28
C ALA A 144 -14.68 -0.35 14.19
N VAL A 145 -13.65 0.48 13.97
CA VAL A 145 -13.65 1.46 12.89
C VAL A 145 -13.55 0.78 11.52
N LEU A 146 -12.62 -0.17 11.38
CA LEU A 146 -12.43 -0.90 10.11
C LEU A 146 -13.68 -1.69 9.73
N GLU A 147 -14.29 -2.41 10.67
CA GLU A 147 -15.54 -3.15 10.47
C GLU A 147 -16.68 -2.23 10.02
N ARG A 148 -16.85 -1.10 10.70
CA ARG A 148 -17.87 -0.11 10.34
C ARG A 148 -17.66 0.43 8.94
N VAL A 149 -16.42 0.81 8.58
CA VAL A 149 -16.13 1.37 7.25
C VAL A 149 -16.27 0.31 6.17
N ALA A 150 -15.77 -0.90 6.39
CA ALA A 150 -15.93 -2.01 5.44
C ALA A 150 -17.40 -2.30 5.17
N LYS A 151 -18.25 -2.33 6.22
CA LYS A 151 -19.71 -2.49 6.09
C LYS A 151 -20.35 -1.35 5.29
N LEU A 152 -19.98 -0.10 5.55
CA LEU A 152 -20.48 1.06 4.82
C LEU A 152 -20.08 1.03 3.33
N LYS A 153 -18.94 0.43 3.02
CA LYS A 153 -18.39 0.28 1.67
C LYS A 153 -18.82 -1.02 0.98
N ASN A 154 -19.68 -1.83 1.60
CA ASN A 154 -20.05 -3.17 1.11
C ASN A 154 -18.81 -4.03 0.78
N SER A 155 -17.76 -3.88 1.54
CA SER A 155 -16.47 -4.55 1.38
C SER A 155 -16.38 -5.73 2.34
N SER A 156 -15.92 -6.89 1.87
CA SER A 156 -15.57 -7.99 2.77
C SER A 156 -14.32 -7.63 3.56
N LEU A 157 -14.32 -7.91 4.86
CA LEU A 157 -13.15 -7.72 5.72
C LEU A 157 -12.64 -9.09 6.17
N THR A 158 -11.40 -9.37 5.87
CA THR A 158 -10.68 -10.58 6.31
C THR A 158 -9.69 -10.19 7.40
N LEU A 159 -9.79 -10.82 8.57
CA LEU A 159 -8.93 -10.56 9.71
C LEU A 159 -7.87 -11.67 9.85
N VAL A 160 -6.62 -11.29 9.68
CA VAL A 160 -5.49 -12.19 9.96
C VAL A 160 -5.44 -12.49 11.46
N GLY A 161 -5.24 -13.75 11.80
CA GLY A 161 -5.31 -14.26 13.17
C GLY A 161 -6.69 -14.77 13.59
N HIS A 162 -7.75 -14.38 12.86
CA HIS A 162 -9.13 -14.84 13.08
C HIS A 162 -9.63 -15.67 11.88
N ASP A 163 -9.82 -15.05 10.73
CA ASP A 163 -10.33 -15.70 9.51
C ASP A 163 -9.23 -16.47 8.78
N VAL A 164 -8.00 -15.96 8.83
CA VAL A 164 -6.79 -16.60 8.33
C VAL A 164 -5.82 -16.77 9.50
N LYS A 165 -5.56 -17.99 9.89
CA LYS A 165 -4.63 -18.33 10.97
C LYS A 165 -3.24 -18.57 10.41
N PHE A 166 -2.22 -18.25 11.18
CA PHE A 166 -0.84 -18.57 10.84
C PHE A 166 -0.06 -19.01 12.06
N GLU A 167 0.91 -19.86 11.83
CA GLU A 167 1.84 -20.35 12.83
C GLU A 167 3.26 -20.23 12.29
N LEU A 168 4.16 -19.64 13.06
CA LEU A 168 5.57 -19.60 12.73
C LEU A 168 6.19 -20.97 13.09
N VAL A 169 6.53 -21.73 12.06
CA VAL A 169 7.12 -23.07 12.22
C VAL A 169 8.64 -22.97 12.44
N GLU A 170 9.30 -22.09 11.69
CA GLU A 170 10.75 -21.94 11.72
C GLU A 170 11.14 -20.50 11.37
N SER A 171 12.18 -19.97 12.00
CA SER A 171 12.75 -18.65 11.70
C SER A 171 14.27 -18.71 11.77
N SER A 172 14.94 -18.21 10.72
CA SER A 172 16.40 -18.09 10.64
C SER A 172 16.78 -16.81 9.87
N LEU A 173 18.08 -16.55 9.74
CA LEU A 173 18.58 -15.45 8.90
C LEU A 173 18.32 -15.69 7.41
N GLU A 174 18.10 -16.94 6.99
CA GLU A 174 17.82 -17.30 5.60
C GLU A 174 16.35 -17.17 5.24
N GLY A 175 15.45 -17.10 6.23
CA GLY A 175 14.03 -16.95 6.01
C GLY A 175 13.15 -17.50 7.12
N GLN A 176 11.85 -17.50 6.84
CA GLN A 176 10.82 -17.98 7.74
C GLN A 176 9.93 -19.03 7.05
N ARG A 177 9.54 -20.05 7.79
CA ARG A 177 8.51 -21.00 7.38
C ARG A 177 7.26 -20.77 8.19
N LEU A 178 6.18 -20.48 7.49
CA LEU A 178 4.87 -20.25 8.07
C LEU A 178 3.91 -21.35 7.63
N LYS A 179 3.10 -21.83 8.56
CA LYS A 179 1.88 -22.60 8.25
C LYS A 179 0.72 -21.62 8.23
N VAL A 180 -0.03 -21.59 7.14
CA VAL A 180 -1.18 -20.70 6.97
C VAL A 180 -2.42 -21.53 6.74
N GLU A 181 -3.47 -21.26 7.51
CA GLU A 181 -4.78 -21.92 7.42
C GLU A 181 -5.86 -20.84 7.22
N GLY A 182 -6.62 -20.94 6.15
CA GLY A 182 -7.70 -20.00 5.83
C GLY A 182 -8.63 -20.59 4.78
N GLN A 183 -9.74 -19.90 4.55
CA GLN A 183 -10.63 -20.26 3.44
C GLN A 183 -9.90 -20.00 2.13
N ARG A 184 -9.92 -20.99 1.23
CA ARG A 184 -9.52 -20.78 -0.16
C ARG A 184 -10.48 -19.76 -0.77
N LEU A 185 -9.95 -18.66 -1.26
CA LEU A 185 -10.70 -17.79 -2.15
C LEU A 185 -10.68 -18.48 -3.52
N ASP A 186 -11.80 -19.01 -3.93
CA ASP A 186 -12.00 -19.58 -5.25
C ASP A 186 -12.05 -18.46 -6.31
#